data_224b640a0167a1e11196da7061587805
#
_entry.id   224b640a0167a1e11196da7061587805
#
_cell.length_a   1.000
_cell.length_b   1.000
_cell.length_c   1.000
_cell.angle_alpha   90.00
_cell.angle_beta   90.00
_cell.angle_gamma   90.00
#
_symmetry.space_group_name_H-M   'P 1'
#
loop_
_entity.id
_entity.type
_entity.pdbx_description
1 polymer ?
#
loop_
_entity_poly.entity_id
_entity_poly.type
_entity_poly.pdbx_seq_one_letter_code
_entity_poly.pdbx_strand_id
1 'polypeptide(L)'
;MLPANSWRRMMGDLSNHFGDDASVDAQTARKITDYLVANAADTGGQRYSGKLLRGVSTDNAPLRITELPKWVREHRKVTVAEWQHKDVRTKANCAACHVDAAKGYYDE
;
A
#
# COMPACT_ATOMS: atom_id res chain seq x y z
N MET A 1 5.00 1.37 -2.40
CA MET A 1 3.97 1.43 -3.45
C MET A 1 3.49 0.03 -3.80
N LEU A 2 2.23 -0.09 -4.19
CA LEU A 2 1.69 -1.33 -4.73
C LEU A 2 2.11 -1.52 -6.19
N PRO A 3 1.98 -2.75 -6.76
CA PRO A 3 2.18 -2.96 -8.20
C PRO A 3 1.17 -2.18 -9.04
N ALA A 4 1.52 -1.90 -10.29
CA ALA A 4 0.69 -1.12 -11.21
C ALA A 4 -0.72 -1.71 -11.38
N ASN A 5 -0.85 -3.05 -11.49
CA ASN A 5 -2.15 -3.69 -11.65
C ASN A 5 -3.04 -3.50 -10.41
N SER A 6 -2.47 -3.47 -9.20
CA SER A 6 -3.23 -3.16 -7.99
C SER A 6 -3.80 -1.75 -8.06
N TRP A 7 -3.00 -0.78 -8.50
CA TRP A 7 -3.46 0.60 -8.66
C TRP A 7 -4.55 0.73 -9.71
N ARG A 8 -4.41 0.04 -10.85
CA ARG A 8 -5.45 0.05 -11.90
C ARG A 8 -6.77 -0.52 -11.40
N ARG A 9 -6.73 -1.64 -10.66
CA ARG A 9 -7.92 -2.26 -10.09
C ARG A 9 -8.57 -1.34 -9.05
N MET A 10 -7.79 -0.75 -8.18
CA MET A 10 -8.26 0.18 -7.16
C MET A 10 -8.91 1.41 -7.80
N MET A 11 -8.24 2.05 -8.75
CA MET A 11 -8.74 3.25 -9.42
C MET A 11 -9.93 2.95 -10.34
N GLY A 12 -10.10 1.71 -10.77
CA GLY A 12 -11.26 1.28 -11.57
C GLY A 12 -12.53 1.06 -10.77
N ASP A 13 -12.45 1.09 -9.43
CA ASP A 13 -13.61 0.82 -8.55
C ASP A 13 -13.63 1.78 -7.35
N LEU A 14 -13.48 3.06 -7.60
CA LEU A 14 -13.47 4.09 -6.56
C LEU A 14 -14.83 4.25 -5.85
N SER A 15 -15.91 3.82 -6.48
CA SER A 15 -17.23 3.84 -5.84
C SER A 15 -17.31 2.85 -4.67
N ASN A 16 -16.43 1.86 -4.64
CA ASN A 16 -16.29 0.92 -3.52
C ASN A 16 -14.83 0.84 -3.08
N HIS A 17 -14.31 1.95 -2.61
CA HIS A 17 -12.94 2.05 -2.11
C HIS A 17 -12.89 1.59 -0.66
N PHE A 18 -12.66 0.29 -0.47
CA PHE A 18 -12.65 -0.36 0.86
C PHE A 18 -13.95 -0.12 1.64
N GLY A 19 -15.08 -0.14 0.93
CA GLY A 19 -16.40 0.09 1.52
C GLY A 19 -16.90 1.52 1.48
N ASP A 20 -16.08 2.47 1.04
CA ASP A 20 -16.44 3.88 0.94
C ASP A 20 -16.44 4.35 -0.53
N ASP A 21 -17.29 5.33 -0.82
CA ASP A 21 -17.31 5.96 -2.13
C ASP A 21 -16.26 7.07 -2.19
N ALA A 22 -15.17 6.81 -2.92
CA ALA A 22 -14.08 7.76 -3.15
C ALA A 22 -14.09 8.26 -4.60
N SER A 23 -15.22 8.21 -5.28
CA SER A 23 -15.35 8.61 -6.68
C SER A 23 -14.93 10.05 -6.91
N VAL A 24 -14.21 10.27 -8.01
CA VAL A 24 -13.83 11.59 -8.50
C VAL A 24 -14.20 11.67 -9.99
N ASP A 25 -14.14 12.86 -10.59
CA ASP A 25 -14.40 12.98 -12.02
C ASP A 25 -13.37 12.19 -12.85
N ALA A 26 -13.74 11.90 -14.11
CA ALA A 26 -12.92 11.06 -14.98
C ALA A 26 -11.53 11.64 -15.26
N GLN A 27 -11.41 12.95 -15.38
CA GLN A 27 -10.13 13.60 -15.64
C GLN A 27 -9.20 13.50 -14.42
N THR A 28 -9.71 13.74 -13.23
CA THR A 28 -8.97 13.60 -11.97
C THR A 28 -8.55 12.15 -11.75
N ALA A 29 -9.46 11.19 -11.96
CA ALA A 29 -9.16 9.76 -11.84
C ALA A 29 -8.03 9.35 -12.77
N ARG A 30 -8.02 9.85 -14.01
CA ARG A 30 -6.96 9.55 -14.99
C ARG A 30 -5.61 10.07 -14.53
N LYS A 31 -5.55 11.31 -14.04
CA LYS A 31 -4.30 11.91 -13.54
C LYS A 31 -3.72 11.12 -12.37
N ILE A 32 -4.57 10.73 -11.42
CA ILE A 32 -4.16 9.95 -10.26
C ILE A 32 -3.66 8.58 -10.72
N THR A 33 -4.40 7.90 -11.58
CA THR A 33 -4.05 6.58 -12.11
C THR A 33 -2.69 6.62 -12.82
N ASP A 34 -2.48 7.60 -13.69
CA ASP A 34 -1.23 7.75 -14.44
C ASP A 34 -0.04 7.92 -13.50
N TYR A 35 -0.18 8.73 -12.46
CA TYR A 35 0.85 8.93 -11.44
C TYR A 35 1.15 7.63 -10.69
N LEU A 36 0.12 6.96 -10.20
CA LEU A 36 0.27 5.74 -9.42
C LEU A 36 0.89 4.61 -10.23
N VAL A 37 0.49 4.45 -11.48
CA VAL A 37 1.04 3.42 -12.38
C VAL A 37 2.50 3.72 -12.73
N ALA A 38 2.84 4.99 -13.00
CA ALA A 38 4.22 5.38 -13.33
C ALA A 38 5.17 5.19 -12.14
N ASN A 39 4.67 5.31 -10.91
CA ASN A 39 5.46 5.21 -9.68
C ASN A 39 5.20 3.91 -8.91
N ALA A 40 4.55 2.92 -9.53
CA ALA A 40 4.22 1.66 -8.88
C ALA A 40 5.48 0.85 -8.53
N ALA A 41 5.32 -0.13 -7.65
CA ALA A 41 6.43 -0.92 -7.15
C ALA A 41 7.15 -1.73 -8.24
N ASP A 42 6.45 -2.09 -9.31
CA ASP A 42 7.00 -2.88 -10.42
C ASP A 42 7.38 -2.03 -11.65
N THR A 43 7.14 -0.72 -11.63
CA THR A 43 7.44 0.18 -12.74
C THR A 43 8.30 1.37 -12.34
N GLY A 44 8.21 1.81 -11.09
CA GLY A 44 8.78 3.08 -10.63
C GLY A 44 10.24 3.06 -10.21
N GLY A 45 10.92 1.91 -10.20
CA GLY A 45 12.33 1.79 -9.83
C GLY A 45 12.65 2.17 -8.38
N GLN A 46 11.70 2.03 -7.48
CA GLN A 46 11.88 2.38 -6.08
C GLN A 46 12.82 1.41 -5.37
N ARG A 47 13.56 1.91 -4.38
CA ARG A 47 14.65 1.20 -3.70
C ARG A 47 14.27 -0.19 -3.16
N TYR A 48 13.05 -0.34 -2.61
CA TYR A 48 12.63 -1.57 -1.95
C TYR A 48 11.62 -2.40 -2.75
N SER A 49 11.35 -2.02 -3.98
CA SER A 49 10.30 -2.64 -4.80
C SER A 49 10.47 -4.16 -4.95
N GLY A 50 11.68 -4.61 -5.31
CA GLY A 50 11.94 -6.03 -5.51
C GLY A 50 11.75 -6.87 -4.26
N LYS A 51 12.13 -6.34 -3.10
CA LYS A 51 11.95 -7.03 -1.83
C LYS A 51 10.49 -7.06 -1.43
N LEU A 52 9.78 -5.95 -1.59
CA LEU A 52 8.37 -5.82 -1.23
C LEU A 52 7.50 -6.78 -2.03
N LEU A 53 7.81 -6.99 -3.30
CA LEU A 53 7.04 -7.82 -4.21
C LEU A 53 7.46 -9.29 -4.23
N ARG A 54 8.41 -9.70 -3.40
CA ARG A 54 8.85 -11.09 -3.35
C ARG A 54 7.69 -12.02 -3.02
N GLY A 55 7.45 -13.03 -3.86
CA GLY A 55 6.38 -14.00 -3.68
C GLY A 55 5.01 -13.48 -4.11
N VAL A 56 4.94 -12.34 -4.80
CA VAL A 56 3.69 -11.73 -5.25
C VAL A 56 3.55 -11.87 -6.75
N SER A 57 2.41 -12.43 -7.20
CA SER A 57 2.01 -12.37 -8.60
C SER A 57 1.45 -10.97 -8.87
N THR A 58 2.00 -10.25 -9.85
CA THR A 58 1.54 -8.91 -10.19
C THR A 58 0.12 -8.89 -10.75
N ASP A 59 -0.36 -10.03 -11.29
CA ASP A 59 -1.71 -10.15 -11.84
C ASP A 59 -2.79 -10.18 -10.75
N ASN A 60 -2.46 -10.73 -9.58
CA ASN A 60 -3.38 -10.90 -8.45
C ASN A 60 -2.85 -10.26 -7.16
N ALA A 61 -1.99 -9.27 -7.26
CA ALA A 61 -1.45 -8.61 -6.10
C ALA A 61 -2.55 -7.98 -5.24
N PRO A 62 -2.40 -7.98 -3.90
CA PRO A 62 -3.38 -7.37 -2.99
C PRO A 62 -3.57 -5.88 -3.27
N LEU A 63 -4.71 -5.34 -2.85
CA LEU A 63 -4.99 -3.91 -2.90
C LEU A 63 -4.51 -3.17 -1.65
N ARG A 64 -3.99 -3.88 -0.65
CA ARG A 64 -3.47 -3.28 0.59
C ARG A 64 -2.02 -3.71 0.80
N ILE A 65 -1.16 -2.76 1.13
CA ILE A 65 0.25 -3.05 1.47
C ILE A 65 0.33 -4.01 2.65
N THR A 66 -0.57 -3.88 3.63
CA THR A 66 -0.63 -4.74 4.81
C THR A 66 -0.99 -6.20 4.52
N GLU A 67 -1.39 -6.52 3.29
CA GLU A 67 -1.68 -7.88 2.85
C GLU A 67 -0.55 -8.49 2.03
N LEU A 68 0.51 -7.75 1.71
CA LEU A 68 1.66 -8.29 1.00
C LEU A 68 2.41 -9.30 1.88
N PRO A 69 2.84 -10.45 1.32
CA PRO A 69 3.55 -11.47 2.10
C PRO A 69 4.77 -10.95 2.86
N LYS A 70 5.54 -10.08 2.25
CA LYS A 70 6.71 -9.45 2.87
C LYS A 70 6.30 -8.62 4.09
N TRP A 71 5.26 -7.81 3.95
CA TRP A 71 4.75 -7.00 5.06
C TRP A 71 4.30 -7.88 6.22
N VAL A 72 3.51 -8.90 5.94
CA VAL A 72 2.99 -9.84 6.95
C VAL A 72 4.14 -10.51 7.70
N ARG A 73 5.14 -10.99 6.97
CA ARG A 73 6.29 -11.67 7.57
C ARG A 73 7.10 -10.73 8.48
N GLU A 74 7.33 -9.50 8.06
CA GLU A 74 8.12 -8.54 8.83
C GLU A 74 7.40 -8.05 10.08
N HIS A 75 6.08 -8.14 10.11
CA HIS A 75 5.26 -7.66 11.24
C HIS A 75 4.67 -8.80 12.09
N ARG A 76 5.10 -10.04 11.88
CA ARG A 76 4.53 -11.22 12.57
C ARG A 76 4.73 -11.19 14.09
N LYS A 77 5.70 -10.44 14.58
CA LYS A 77 6.00 -10.33 16.01
C LYS A 77 5.24 -9.21 16.70
N VAL A 78 4.58 -8.37 15.96
CA VAL A 78 3.76 -7.30 16.54
C VAL A 78 2.49 -7.92 17.12
N THR A 79 2.25 -7.70 18.40
CA THR A 79 1.12 -8.33 19.11
C THR A 79 -0.21 -7.62 18.80
N VAL A 80 -1.31 -8.32 19.06
CA VAL A 80 -2.66 -7.73 18.96
C VAL A 80 -2.77 -6.50 19.87
N ALA A 81 -2.24 -6.57 21.08
CA ALA A 81 -2.26 -5.45 22.02
C ALA A 81 -1.53 -4.22 21.46
N GLU A 82 -0.40 -4.43 20.79
CA GLU A 82 0.33 -3.34 20.15
C GLU A 82 -0.47 -2.70 19.00
N TRP A 83 -1.13 -3.53 18.17
CA TRP A 83 -2.00 -3.02 17.12
C TRP A 83 -3.20 -2.22 17.68
N GLN A 84 -3.74 -2.64 18.82
CA GLN A 84 -4.89 -2.01 19.45
C GLN A 84 -4.53 -0.81 20.34
N HIS A 85 -3.23 -0.54 20.53
CA HIS A 85 -2.79 0.59 21.34
C HIS A 85 -3.41 1.89 20.80
N LYS A 86 -3.82 2.79 21.73
CA LYS A 86 -4.50 4.05 21.37
C LYS A 86 -3.72 4.92 20.40
N ASP A 87 -2.40 4.83 20.39
CA ASP A 87 -1.54 5.63 19.52
C ASP A 87 -1.27 4.96 18.16
N VAL A 88 -1.70 3.71 17.99
CA VAL A 88 -1.55 2.96 16.74
C VAL A 88 -2.90 2.80 16.03
N ARG A 89 -3.84 2.09 16.63
CA ARG A 89 -5.23 1.85 16.21
C ARG A 89 -5.42 1.00 14.96
N THR A 90 -4.57 1.14 13.96
CA THR A 90 -4.71 0.46 12.68
C THR A 90 -3.34 0.05 12.13
N LYS A 91 -3.31 -1.05 11.38
CA LYS A 91 -2.10 -1.51 10.67
C LYS A 91 -1.61 -0.52 9.61
N ALA A 92 -2.46 0.40 9.19
CA ALA A 92 -2.10 1.42 8.20
C ALA A 92 -1.36 2.62 8.80
N ASN A 93 -1.28 2.71 10.12
CA ASN A 93 -0.60 3.81 10.81
C ASN A 93 0.90 3.52 10.95
N CYS A 94 1.60 3.53 9.82
CA CYS A 94 3.03 3.20 9.73
C CYS A 94 3.88 4.13 10.60
N ALA A 95 3.52 5.40 10.65
CA ALA A 95 4.28 6.42 11.39
C ALA A 95 4.27 6.21 12.91
N ALA A 96 3.33 5.42 13.43
CA ALA A 96 3.28 5.11 14.86
C ALA A 96 4.52 4.33 15.32
N CYS A 97 5.13 3.54 14.43
CA CYS A 97 6.31 2.73 14.72
C CYS A 97 7.53 3.11 13.87
N HIS A 98 7.31 3.63 12.66
CA HIS A 98 8.37 4.01 11.73
C HIS A 98 8.50 5.53 11.67
N VAL A 99 9.49 6.08 12.38
CA VAL A 99 9.64 7.54 12.55
C VAL A 99 9.84 8.30 11.24
N ASP A 100 10.42 7.66 10.23
CA ASP A 100 10.67 8.27 8.93
C ASP A 100 9.71 7.80 7.82
N ALA A 101 8.55 7.25 8.21
CA ALA A 101 7.56 6.76 7.26
C ALA A 101 7.12 7.81 6.24
N ALA A 102 6.96 9.06 6.67
CA ALA A 102 6.58 10.16 5.79
C ALA A 102 7.61 10.43 4.68
N LYS A 103 8.86 10.03 4.90
CA LYS A 103 9.95 10.15 3.93
C LYS A 103 10.12 8.88 3.08
N GLY A 104 9.32 7.84 3.34
CA GLY A 104 9.41 6.57 2.65
C GLY A 104 10.46 5.60 3.20
N TYR A 105 10.95 5.82 4.41
CA TYR A 105 11.95 4.97 5.04
C TYR A 105 11.34 4.11 6.15
N TYR A 106 11.62 2.80 6.10
CA TYR A 106 11.04 1.79 7.00
C TYR A 106 12.09 0.82 7.55
N ASP A 107 13.35 1.24 7.64
CA ASP A 107 14.49 0.38 7.96
C ASP A 107 14.77 0.24 9.46
N GLU A 108 14.04 0.90 10.30
CA GLU A 108 14.28 0.86 11.76
C GLU A 108 13.92 -0.45 12.41
#